data_9b5799603445aef9232f5bbb03fbc332
#
_entry.id   9b5799603445aef9232f5bbb03fbc332
#
_cell.length_a   1.000
_cell.length_b   1.000
_cell.length_c   1.000
_cell.angle_alpha   90.00
_cell.angle_beta   90.00
_cell.angle_gamma   90.00
#
_symmetry.space_group_name_H-M   'P 1'
#
loop_
_entity.id
_entity.type
_entity.pdbx_description
1 polymer ?
#
loop_
_entity_poly.entity_id
_entity_poly.type
_entity_poly.pdbx_seq_one_letter_code
_entity_poly.pdbx_strand_id
1 'polypeptide(L)' 'MNDSLKQAAEKALSDAGVPVNLAAQCAEIVAKDDPTKENLGRTQEEQHLINSSVQWMKVKGFFDK' A
#
# COMPACT_ATOMS: atom_id res chain seq x y z
N MET A 1 14.70 6.02 2.95
CA MET A 1 13.42 5.80 2.25
C MET A 1 13.60 6.05 0.77
N ASN A 2 12.98 5.24 -0.05
CA ASN A 2 13.08 5.37 -1.50
C ASN A 2 11.90 6.17 -2.03
N ASP A 3 12.13 7.44 -2.33
CA ASP A 3 11.06 8.35 -2.77
C ASP A 3 10.48 7.95 -4.13
N SER A 4 11.30 7.42 -5.02
CA SER A 4 10.81 6.96 -6.32
C SER A 4 9.86 5.79 -6.16
N LEU A 5 10.18 4.83 -5.29
CA LEU A 5 9.32 3.70 -5.02
C LEU A 5 8.03 4.17 -4.33
N LYS A 6 8.13 5.09 -3.39
CA LYS A 6 6.97 5.64 -2.73
C LYS A 6 6.01 6.30 -3.71
N GLN A 7 6.53 7.13 -4.60
CA GLN A 7 5.71 7.83 -5.60
C GLN A 7 5.05 6.85 -6.56
N ALA A 8 5.80 5.86 -7.02
CA ALA A 8 5.25 4.84 -7.92
C ALA A 8 4.14 4.04 -7.25
N ALA A 9 4.33 3.65 -6.00
CA ALA A 9 3.33 2.90 -5.25
C ALA A 9 2.09 3.75 -4.99
N GLU A 10 2.27 5.02 -4.62
CA GLU A 10 1.16 5.92 -4.38
C GLU A 10 0.30 6.10 -5.62
N LYS A 11 0.95 6.31 -6.76
CA LYS A 11 0.24 6.45 -8.02
C LYS A 11 -0.52 5.18 -8.40
N ALA A 12 0.15 4.03 -8.27
CA ALA A 12 -0.48 2.75 -8.60
C ALA A 12 -1.70 2.48 -7.73
N LEU A 13 -1.60 2.75 -6.43
CA LEU A 13 -2.72 2.53 -5.51
C LEU A 13 -3.86 3.50 -5.81
N SER A 14 -3.55 4.76 -6.06
CA SER A 14 -4.56 5.76 -6.40
C SER A 14 -5.28 5.39 -7.70
N ASP A 15 -4.53 4.95 -8.70
CA ASP A 15 -5.10 4.53 -9.98
C ASP A 15 -5.98 3.30 -9.81
N ALA A 16 -5.68 2.45 -8.84
CA ALA A 16 -6.47 1.25 -8.56
C ALA A 16 -7.75 1.54 -7.76
N GLY A 17 -7.97 2.79 -7.37
CA GLY A 17 -9.20 3.18 -6.66
C GLY A 17 -9.05 3.38 -5.17
N VAL A 18 -7.83 3.35 -4.65
CA VAL A 18 -7.59 3.58 -3.22
C VAL A 18 -7.63 5.08 -2.95
N PRO A 19 -8.30 5.53 -1.88
CA PRO A 19 -8.31 6.95 -1.54
C PRO A 19 -6.90 7.52 -1.40
N VAL A 20 -6.71 8.75 -1.83
CA VAL A 20 -5.38 9.38 -1.88
C VAL A 20 -4.66 9.31 -0.53
N ASN A 21 -5.36 9.62 0.56
CA ASN A 21 -4.74 9.60 1.88
C ASN A 21 -4.26 8.20 2.26
N LEU A 22 -5.07 7.19 2.00
CA LEU A 22 -4.70 5.81 2.27
C LEU A 22 -3.59 5.35 1.33
N ALA A 23 -3.65 5.75 0.06
CA ALA A 23 -2.62 5.42 -0.91
C ALA A 23 -1.25 5.96 -0.47
N ALA A 24 -1.22 7.20 0.02
CA ALA A 24 0.02 7.80 0.50
C ALA A 24 0.60 7.04 1.70
N GLN A 25 -0.25 6.65 2.65
CA GLN A 25 0.17 5.90 3.82
C GLN A 25 0.71 4.52 3.43
N CYS A 26 0.00 3.83 2.56
CA CYS A 26 0.43 2.51 2.08
C CYS A 26 1.73 2.60 1.27
N ALA A 27 1.88 3.66 0.49
CA ALA A 27 3.11 3.87 -0.28
C ALA A 27 4.32 4.05 0.62
N GLU A 28 4.16 4.76 1.73
CA GLU A 28 5.24 4.89 2.72
C GLU A 28 5.60 3.54 3.33
N ILE A 29 4.60 2.73 3.65
CA ILE A 29 4.83 1.40 4.22
C ILE A 29 5.61 0.53 3.23
N VAL A 30 5.20 0.50 1.98
CA VAL A 30 5.87 -0.29 0.95
C VAL A 30 7.31 0.19 0.75
N ALA A 31 7.54 1.50 0.78
CA ALA A 31 8.87 2.06 0.55
C ALA A 31 9.85 1.70 1.65
N LYS A 32 9.38 1.40 2.85
CA LYS A 32 10.25 1.03 3.98
C LYS A 32 10.16 -0.44 4.37
N ASP A 33 9.48 -1.27 3.57
CA ASP A 33 9.45 -2.71 3.82
C ASP A 33 10.86 -3.28 3.84
N ASP A 34 11.13 -4.15 4.79
CA ASP A 34 12.43 -4.77 4.96
C ASP A 34 12.31 -6.29 4.85
N PRO A 35 12.77 -6.88 3.75
CA PRO A 35 12.61 -8.32 3.54
C PRO A 35 13.41 -9.18 4.51
N THR A 36 14.33 -8.58 5.28
CA THR A 36 15.11 -9.32 6.27
C THR A 36 14.39 -9.45 7.61
N LYS A 37 13.24 -8.79 7.77
CA LYS A 37 12.48 -8.81 9.02
C LYS A 37 11.18 -9.59 8.85
N GLU A 38 10.68 -10.14 9.96
CA GLU A 38 9.39 -10.78 9.96
C GLU A 38 8.32 -9.77 9.55
N ASN A 39 7.38 -10.20 8.75
CA ASN A 39 6.29 -9.37 8.27
C ASN A 39 6.80 -8.07 7.63
N LEU A 40 7.99 -8.11 7.01
CA LEU A 40 8.61 -6.97 6.33
C LEU A 40 8.86 -5.78 7.26
N GLY A 41 8.86 -6.01 8.57
CA GLY A 41 9.04 -4.95 9.55
C GLY A 41 7.81 -4.09 9.77
N ARG A 42 6.65 -4.50 9.28
CA ARG A 42 5.41 -3.76 9.45
C ARG A 42 4.84 -3.93 10.84
N THR A 43 4.28 -2.84 11.38
CA THR A 43 3.49 -2.91 12.61
C THR A 43 2.10 -3.45 12.31
N GLN A 44 1.33 -3.78 13.36
CA GLN A 44 -0.07 -4.19 13.17
C GLN A 44 -0.88 -3.11 12.47
N GLU A 45 -0.68 -1.85 12.85
CA GLU A 45 -1.39 -0.74 12.21
C GLU A 45 -1.05 -0.62 10.74
N GLU A 46 0.24 -0.77 10.41
CA GLU A 46 0.68 -0.71 9.02
C GLU A 46 0.09 -1.84 8.20
N GLN A 47 0.08 -3.06 8.76
CA GLN A 47 -0.53 -4.18 8.07
C GLN A 47 -2.02 -3.98 7.88
N HIS A 48 -2.67 -3.36 8.86
CA HIS A 48 -4.10 -3.06 8.77
C HIS A 48 -4.39 -2.08 7.63
N LEU A 49 -3.54 -1.07 7.47
CA LEU A 49 -3.67 -0.11 6.37
C LEU A 49 -3.50 -0.79 5.01
N ILE A 50 -2.54 -1.68 4.90
CA ILE A 50 -2.34 -2.45 3.66
C ILE A 50 -3.58 -3.30 3.36
N ASN A 51 -4.13 -3.96 4.37
CA ASN A 51 -5.34 -4.77 4.19
C ASN A 51 -6.51 -3.92 3.74
N SER A 52 -6.63 -2.70 4.27
CA SER A 52 -7.69 -1.77 3.86
C SER A 52 -7.54 -1.38 2.40
N SER A 53 -6.31 -1.13 1.94
CA SER A 53 -6.09 -0.77 0.54
C SER A 53 -6.46 -1.93 -0.39
N VAL A 54 -6.18 -3.16 0.02
CA VAL A 54 -6.59 -4.35 -0.75
C VAL A 54 -8.10 -4.43 -0.86
N GLN A 55 -8.82 -4.14 0.24
CA GLN A 55 -10.28 -4.13 0.22
C GLN A 55 -10.83 -3.09 -0.76
N TRP A 56 -10.24 -1.90 -0.77
CA TRP A 56 -10.64 -0.87 -1.72
C TRP A 56 -10.45 -1.32 -3.16
N MET A 57 -9.31 -1.96 -3.46
CA MET A 57 -9.04 -2.45 -4.79
C MET A 57 -10.05 -3.53 -5.20
N LYS A 58 -10.44 -4.40 -4.27
CA LYS A 58 -11.46 -5.43 -4.54
C LYS A 58 -12.82 -4.79 -4.84
N VAL A 59 -13.20 -3.78 -4.06
CA VAL A 59 -14.48 -3.08 -4.25
C VAL A 59 -14.53 -2.43 -5.63
N LYS A 60 -13.40 -1.90 -6.09
CA LYS A 60 -13.33 -1.26 -7.41
C LYS A 60 -13.14 -2.27 -8.55
N GLY A 61 -13.08 -3.54 -8.24
CA GLY A 61 -12.96 -4.58 -9.25
C GLY A 61 -11.56 -4.78 -9.79
N PHE A 62 -10.53 -4.28 -9.08
CA PHE A 62 -9.16 -4.37 -9.56
C PHE A 62 -8.72 -5.82 -9.75
N PHE A 63 -9.17 -6.72 -8.87
CA PHE A 63 -8.82 -8.13 -8.93
C PHE A 63 -9.86 -9.00 -9.63
N ASP A 64 -11.00 -8.43 -9.98
CA ASP A 64 -12.08 -9.17 -10.64
C ASP A 64 -11.87 -9.18 -12.14
N LYS A 65 -12.34 -10.22 -12.75
CA LYS A 65 -12.23 -10.38 -14.20
C LYS A 65 -13.56 -10.52 -14.88
#